data_06d68c8a1e33960ad57d13ae972a248e
#
_entry.id   06d68c8a1e33960ad57d13ae972a248e
#
_cell.length_a   1.000
_cell.length_b   1.000
_cell.length_c   1.000
_cell.angle_alpha   90.00
_cell.angle_beta   90.00
_cell.angle_gamma   90.00
#
_symmetry.space_group_name_H-M   'P 1'
#
loop_
_entity.id
_entity.type
_entity.pdbx_description
1 polymer ?
#
loop_
_entity_poly.entity_id
_entity_poly.type
_entity_poly.pdbx_seq_one_letter_code
_entity_poly.pdbx_strand_id
1 'polypeptide(L)'
;EKGGSYLKLSWHDRNNSTSTFNKDKIENIKKKVSNKDLKIVDVKKSNKKKYSPALYDLTELQRDANKIFGYSAKETLSIMQKLYEHHKVLTYPRTDSRYLTDDIVDTLKDRIKAVNTSEYSKVCMKLLKTKIKPNKSFVDNSKVSDHHAIIPTEERVFLGDLSDKERKI
;
A
#
# COMPACT_ATOMS: atom_id res chain seq x y z
N GLU A 1 22.49 22.97 15.13
CA GLU A 1 21.34 22.99 16.04
C GLU A 1 21.02 24.43 16.42
N LYS A 2 19.83 24.87 16.15
CA LYS A 2 19.29 26.10 16.70
C LYS A 2 17.90 25.80 17.26
N GLY A 3 17.69 25.97 18.56
CA GLY A 3 16.38 25.76 19.20
C GLY A 3 15.86 24.32 19.25
N GLY A 4 16.76 23.31 19.37
CA GLY A 4 16.38 21.90 19.46
C GLY A 4 16.00 21.22 18.14
N SER A 5 16.09 21.92 17.01
CA SER A 5 15.89 21.35 15.68
C SER A 5 17.22 20.92 15.07
N TYR A 6 17.25 19.77 14.40
CA TYR A 6 18.41 19.29 13.67
C TYR A 6 18.07 19.02 12.21
N LEU A 7 19.05 19.23 11.35
CA LEU A 7 18.96 18.93 9.92
C LEU A 7 20.00 17.87 9.57
N LYS A 8 19.56 16.74 9.04
CA LYS A 8 20.46 15.69 8.55
C LYS A 8 20.90 16.02 7.13
N LEU A 9 22.20 16.18 6.96
CA LEU A 9 22.82 16.48 5.67
C LEU A 9 23.61 15.27 5.18
N SER A 10 23.66 15.08 3.88
CA SER A 10 24.51 14.10 3.22
C SER A 10 25.58 14.80 2.42
N TRP A 11 26.84 14.39 2.61
CA TRP A 11 27.92 14.85 1.77
C TRP A 11 27.84 14.20 0.38
N HIS A 12 28.19 14.96 -0.65
CA HIS A 12 28.32 14.47 -2.02
C HIS A 12 29.66 14.92 -2.60
N ASP A 13 30.36 14.04 -3.27
CA ASP A 13 31.55 14.40 -4.06
C ASP A 13 31.16 14.85 -5.48
N ARG A 14 32.19 15.15 -6.30
CA ARG A 14 32.00 15.59 -7.70
C ARG A 14 31.31 14.53 -8.57
N ASN A 15 31.43 13.25 -8.20
CA ASN A 15 30.82 12.12 -8.88
C ASN A 15 29.47 11.72 -8.26
N ASN A 16 28.91 12.56 -7.37
CA ASN A 16 27.65 12.33 -6.66
C ASN A 16 27.69 11.14 -5.68
N SER A 17 28.88 10.66 -5.31
CA SER A 17 29.04 9.64 -4.28
C SER A 17 28.80 10.22 -2.89
N THR A 18 28.06 9.47 -2.03
CA THR A 18 27.70 9.85 -0.67
C THR A 18 28.56 9.16 0.40
N SER A 19 29.51 8.32 0.00
CA SER A 19 30.37 7.56 0.89
C SER A 19 31.82 7.49 0.38
N THR A 20 32.76 7.27 1.30
CA THR A 20 34.16 7.06 0.97
C THR A 20 34.84 6.27 2.08
N PHE A 21 35.78 5.40 1.70
CA PHE A 21 36.65 4.66 2.65
C PHE A 21 37.99 5.36 2.92
N ASN A 22 38.24 6.52 2.29
CA ASN A 22 39.46 7.29 2.49
C ASN A 22 39.37 8.13 3.77
N LYS A 23 40.13 7.73 4.82
CA LYS A 23 40.14 8.40 6.13
C LYS A 23 40.59 9.87 6.05
N ASP A 24 41.63 10.17 5.26
CA ASP A 24 42.11 11.54 5.12
C ASP A 24 41.08 12.45 4.51
N LYS A 25 40.34 11.93 3.52
CA LYS A 25 39.23 12.64 2.90
C LYS A 25 38.13 12.94 3.91
N ILE A 26 37.80 12.00 4.79
CA ILE A 26 36.79 12.17 5.84
C ILE A 26 37.25 13.26 6.84
N GLU A 27 38.48 13.18 7.32
CA GLU A 27 39.01 14.18 8.27
C GLU A 27 39.06 15.60 7.67
N ASN A 28 39.45 15.72 6.40
CA ASN A 28 39.43 16.97 5.68
C ASN A 28 38.01 17.54 5.51
N ILE A 29 37.01 16.70 5.20
CA ILE A 29 35.60 17.12 5.13
C ILE A 29 35.13 17.60 6.50
N LYS A 30 35.39 16.84 7.57
CA LYS A 30 35.03 17.18 8.93
C LYS A 30 35.61 18.53 9.36
N LYS A 31 36.91 18.79 9.11
CA LYS A 31 37.53 20.07 9.39
C LYS A 31 36.90 21.24 8.62
N LYS A 32 36.49 21.00 7.36
CA LYS A 32 35.87 22.03 6.52
C LYS A 32 34.44 22.39 6.95
N VAL A 33 33.67 21.47 7.54
CA VAL A 33 32.27 21.71 7.87
C VAL A 33 32.04 22.02 9.36
N SER A 34 32.97 21.60 10.25
CA SER A 34 32.86 21.87 11.68
C SER A 34 32.87 23.35 11.97
N ASN A 35 31.90 23.80 12.75
CA ASN A 35 31.75 25.21 13.21
C ASN A 35 31.64 26.22 12.05
N LYS A 36 31.09 25.80 10.91
CA LYS A 36 30.85 26.69 9.75
C LYS A 36 29.36 26.89 9.52
N ASP A 37 29.01 28.05 9.07
CA ASP A 37 27.66 28.36 8.62
C ASP A 37 27.36 27.61 7.31
N LEU A 38 26.13 27.11 7.18
CA LEU A 38 25.64 26.47 5.98
C LEU A 38 24.87 27.48 5.13
N LYS A 39 25.20 27.53 3.84
CA LYS A 39 24.48 28.35 2.87
C LYS A 39 23.71 27.44 1.92
N ILE A 40 22.40 27.64 1.82
CA ILE A 40 21.58 27.00 0.80
C ILE A 40 21.91 27.65 -0.54
N VAL A 41 22.46 26.87 -1.48
CA VAL A 41 22.87 27.36 -2.80
C VAL A 41 21.84 27.04 -3.88
N ASP A 42 21.03 25.99 -3.69
CA ASP A 42 19.98 25.59 -4.63
C ASP A 42 18.85 24.87 -3.90
N VAL A 43 17.61 25.06 -4.35
CA VAL A 43 16.40 24.37 -3.87
C VAL A 43 15.60 23.87 -5.06
N LYS A 44 15.68 22.57 -5.33
CA LYS A 44 14.88 21.93 -6.39
C LYS A 44 13.57 21.41 -5.83
N LYS A 45 12.46 21.91 -6.35
CA LYS A 45 11.12 21.39 -6.05
C LYS A 45 10.63 20.57 -7.24
N SER A 46 10.18 19.35 -6.98
CA SER A 46 9.57 18.51 -8.00
C SER A 46 8.24 17.94 -7.50
N ASN A 47 7.24 17.90 -8.37
CA ASN A 47 5.99 17.22 -8.10
C ASN A 47 6.13 15.76 -8.49
N LYS A 48 5.96 14.85 -7.52
CA LYS A 48 5.91 13.41 -7.77
C LYS A 48 4.47 12.93 -7.69
N LYS A 49 4.00 12.24 -8.74
CA LYS A 49 2.72 11.54 -8.70
C LYS A 49 2.95 10.15 -8.12
N LYS A 50 2.22 9.81 -7.06
CA LYS A 50 2.16 8.45 -6.54
C LYS A 50 0.82 7.85 -6.94
N TYR A 51 0.86 6.78 -7.71
CA TYR A 51 -0.35 6.03 -8.07
C TYR A 51 -0.76 5.11 -6.94
N SER A 52 -2.07 4.79 -6.87
CA SER A 52 -2.56 3.75 -5.97
C SER A 52 -1.97 2.39 -6.35
N PRO A 53 -1.78 1.48 -5.38
CA PRO A 53 -1.51 0.08 -5.70
C PRO A 53 -2.61 -0.49 -6.58
N ALA A 54 -2.30 -1.51 -7.37
CA ALA A 54 -3.33 -2.31 -8.04
C ALA A 54 -4.10 -3.15 -7.01
N LEU A 55 -5.24 -3.71 -7.42
CA LEU A 55 -5.99 -4.66 -6.60
C LEU A 55 -5.18 -5.97 -6.40
N TYR A 56 -5.62 -6.81 -5.49
CA TYR A 56 -4.95 -8.07 -5.20
C TYR A 56 -5.40 -9.19 -6.14
N ASP A 57 -4.43 -9.93 -6.66
CA ASP A 57 -4.53 -11.32 -7.02
C ASP A 57 -4.09 -12.21 -5.84
N LEU A 58 -4.16 -13.53 -6.00
CA LEU A 58 -3.72 -14.47 -4.96
C LEU A 58 -2.25 -14.28 -4.58
N THR A 59 -1.37 -14.14 -5.56
CA THR A 59 0.08 -14.09 -5.35
C THR A 59 0.51 -12.83 -4.61
N GLU A 60 -0.03 -11.68 -4.98
CA GLU A 60 0.30 -10.41 -4.32
C GLU A 60 -0.23 -10.38 -2.88
N LEU A 61 -1.44 -10.89 -2.64
CA LEU A 61 -1.98 -10.96 -1.28
C LEU A 61 -1.16 -11.92 -0.41
N GLN A 62 -0.74 -13.08 -0.93
CA GLN A 62 0.16 -13.99 -0.21
C GLN A 62 1.51 -13.35 0.09
N ARG A 63 2.06 -12.57 -0.85
CA ARG A 63 3.34 -11.87 -0.68
C ARG A 63 3.26 -10.81 0.42
N ASP A 64 2.20 -10.00 0.41
CA ASP A 64 2.01 -8.97 1.42
C ASP A 64 1.69 -9.57 2.80
N ALA A 65 0.85 -10.61 2.87
CA ALA A 65 0.57 -11.33 4.11
C ALA A 65 1.84 -11.94 4.74
N ASN A 66 2.72 -12.50 3.90
CA ASN A 66 4.02 -13.00 4.37
C ASN A 66 4.91 -11.86 4.88
N LYS A 67 5.02 -10.77 4.13
CA LYS A 67 5.86 -9.62 4.48
C LYS A 67 5.42 -8.92 5.77
N ILE A 68 4.11 -8.78 5.98
CA ILE A 68 3.54 -8.01 7.10
C ILE A 68 3.34 -8.88 8.33
N PHE A 69 2.86 -10.12 8.14
CA PHE A 69 2.41 -11.00 9.24
C PHE A 69 3.23 -12.29 9.37
N GLY A 70 4.13 -12.58 8.42
CA GLY A 70 4.90 -13.82 8.40
C GLY A 70 4.09 -15.06 7.99
N TYR A 71 2.89 -14.90 7.41
CA TYR A 71 2.06 -16.03 7.00
C TYR A 71 2.63 -16.73 5.78
N SER A 72 2.57 -18.07 5.76
CA SER A 72 2.93 -18.83 4.58
C SER A 72 1.87 -18.67 3.47
N ALA A 73 2.24 -18.94 2.23
CA ALA A 73 1.29 -18.91 1.10
C ALA A 73 0.10 -19.87 1.33
N LYS A 74 0.36 -21.08 1.86
CA LYS A 74 -0.66 -22.07 2.20
C LYS A 74 -1.61 -21.56 3.29
N GLU A 75 -1.07 -20.96 4.34
CA GLU A 75 -1.84 -20.40 5.45
C GLU A 75 -2.71 -19.24 4.96
N THR A 76 -2.14 -18.30 4.21
CA THR A 76 -2.88 -17.17 3.62
C THR A 76 -4.05 -17.67 2.77
N LEU A 77 -3.80 -18.63 1.87
CA LEU A 77 -4.87 -19.20 1.04
C LEU A 77 -5.97 -19.88 1.89
N SER A 78 -5.58 -20.60 2.95
CA SER A 78 -6.57 -21.23 3.84
C SER A 78 -7.46 -20.21 4.55
N ILE A 79 -6.88 -19.08 4.98
CA ILE A 79 -7.63 -17.98 5.59
C ILE A 79 -8.58 -17.36 4.57
N MET A 80 -8.08 -17.05 3.38
CA MET A 80 -8.89 -16.48 2.30
C MET A 80 -10.06 -17.41 1.88
N GLN A 81 -9.83 -18.73 1.83
CA GLN A 81 -10.88 -19.70 1.55
C GLN A 81 -11.98 -19.66 2.61
N LYS A 82 -11.64 -19.53 3.89
CA LYS A 82 -12.64 -19.37 4.95
C LYS A 82 -13.43 -18.07 4.81
N LEU A 83 -12.76 -16.95 4.50
CA LEU A 83 -13.42 -15.68 4.26
C LEU A 83 -14.38 -15.75 3.06
N TYR A 84 -14.03 -16.53 2.03
CA TYR A 84 -14.87 -16.74 0.85
C TYR A 84 -15.99 -17.75 1.08
N GLU A 85 -15.66 -18.95 1.57
CA GLU A 85 -16.61 -20.08 1.63
C GLU A 85 -17.54 -20.00 2.84
N HIS A 86 -17.01 -19.66 4.00
CA HIS A 86 -17.74 -19.66 5.26
C HIS A 86 -18.35 -18.28 5.58
N HIS A 87 -17.53 -17.25 5.62
CA HIS A 87 -17.98 -15.88 5.93
C HIS A 87 -18.61 -15.17 4.73
N LYS A 88 -18.30 -15.58 3.51
CA LYS A 88 -18.77 -14.98 2.25
C LYS A 88 -18.47 -13.50 2.06
N VAL A 89 -17.50 -12.99 2.81
CA VAL A 89 -17.11 -11.56 2.81
C VAL A 89 -16.03 -11.21 1.80
N LEU A 90 -15.47 -12.22 1.12
CA LEU A 90 -14.40 -12.05 0.13
C LEU A 90 -14.83 -12.70 -1.20
N THR A 91 -14.40 -12.14 -2.33
CA THR A 91 -14.58 -12.77 -3.65
C THR A 91 -13.65 -13.96 -3.83
N TYR A 92 -13.82 -14.73 -4.91
CA TYR A 92 -13.06 -15.96 -5.15
C TYR A 92 -11.55 -15.73 -5.07
N PRO A 93 -10.83 -16.43 -4.17
CA PRO A 93 -9.45 -16.08 -3.85
C PRO A 93 -8.41 -16.61 -4.85
N ARG A 94 -8.76 -17.59 -5.68
CA ARG A 94 -7.81 -18.18 -6.65
C ARG A 94 -7.93 -17.48 -8.00
N THR A 95 -7.53 -16.23 -8.07
CA THR A 95 -7.50 -15.43 -9.28
C THR A 95 -6.10 -14.90 -9.53
N ASP A 96 -5.75 -14.74 -10.79
CA ASP A 96 -4.54 -14.08 -11.27
C ASP A 96 -4.81 -12.64 -11.73
N SER A 97 -6.09 -12.23 -11.78
CA SER A 97 -6.47 -10.90 -12.18
C SER A 97 -6.33 -9.89 -11.03
N ARG A 98 -5.88 -8.69 -11.38
CA ARG A 98 -5.78 -7.51 -10.52
C ARG A 98 -6.75 -6.41 -10.96
N TYR A 99 -7.75 -6.78 -11.76
CA TYR A 99 -8.72 -5.86 -12.35
C TYR A 99 -10.15 -6.32 -12.06
N LEU A 100 -11.06 -5.38 -12.11
CA LEU A 100 -12.50 -5.63 -12.05
C LEU A 100 -13.08 -5.57 -13.46
N THR A 101 -14.25 -6.16 -13.62
CA THR A 101 -15.11 -6.01 -14.79
C THR A 101 -16.07 -4.85 -14.62
N ASP A 102 -16.64 -4.34 -15.70
CA ASP A 102 -17.53 -3.18 -15.69
C ASP A 102 -18.79 -3.41 -14.84
N ASP A 103 -19.34 -4.64 -14.84
CA ASP A 103 -20.53 -5.03 -14.08
C ASP A 103 -20.33 -4.91 -12.56
N ILE A 104 -19.09 -5.06 -12.07
CA ILE A 104 -18.77 -4.92 -10.64
C ILE A 104 -18.83 -3.47 -10.16
N VAL A 105 -18.66 -2.50 -11.05
CA VAL A 105 -18.54 -1.07 -10.69
C VAL A 105 -19.77 -0.56 -9.93
N ASP A 106 -20.96 -0.97 -10.34
CA ASP A 106 -22.21 -0.52 -9.71
C ASP A 106 -22.38 -1.07 -8.30
N THR A 107 -21.77 -2.21 -7.98
CA THR A 107 -21.81 -2.85 -6.66
C THR A 107 -20.79 -2.27 -5.67
N LEU A 108 -19.79 -1.51 -6.12
CA LEU A 108 -18.67 -1.05 -5.29
C LEU A 108 -19.12 -0.23 -4.07
N LYS A 109 -20.20 0.54 -4.17
CA LYS A 109 -20.71 1.28 -3.02
C LYS A 109 -21.27 0.38 -1.93
N ASP A 110 -21.93 -0.70 -2.30
CA ASP A 110 -22.48 -1.66 -1.33
C ASP A 110 -21.37 -2.47 -0.68
N ARG A 111 -20.35 -2.84 -1.43
CA ARG A 111 -19.12 -3.45 -0.90
C ARG A 111 -18.39 -2.55 0.09
N ILE A 112 -18.29 -1.24 -0.20
CA ILE A 112 -17.71 -0.26 0.74
C ILE A 112 -18.57 -0.13 2.01
N LYS A 113 -19.90 -0.21 1.91
CA LYS A 113 -20.78 -0.25 3.08
C LYS A 113 -20.58 -1.50 3.92
N ALA A 114 -20.39 -2.65 3.26
CA ALA A 114 -20.21 -3.94 3.92
C ALA A 114 -18.95 -3.99 4.81
N VAL A 115 -17.86 -3.37 4.35
CA VAL A 115 -16.58 -3.28 5.10
C VAL A 115 -16.47 -2.05 6.00
N ASN A 116 -17.55 -1.30 6.21
CA ASN A 116 -17.56 -0.11 7.06
C ASN A 116 -17.51 -0.50 8.55
N THR A 117 -16.38 -1.02 8.96
CA THR A 117 -16.05 -1.32 10.36
C THR A 117 -15.44 -0.11 11.07
N SER A 118 -15.30 -0.15 12.39
CA SER A 118 -14.81 0.98 13.19
C SER A 118 -13.48 1.56 12.69
N GLU A 119 -12.56 0.72 12.30
CA GLU A 119 -11.22 1.14 11.84
C GLU A 119 -11.25 1.85 10.48
N TYR A 120 -12.12 1.40 9.57
CA TYR A 120 -12.21 1.93 8.21
C TYR A 120 -13.34 2.94 8.02
N SER A 121 -14.15 3.21 9.06
CA SER A 121 -15.35 4.02 8.96
C SER A 121 -15.11 5.39 8.34
N LYS A 122 -14.06 6.11 8.76
CA LYS A 122 -13.73 7.44 8.20
C LYS A 122 -13.47 7.40 6.69
N VAL A 123 -12.75 6.36 6.22
CA VAL A 123 -12.42 6.19 4.80
C VAL A 123 -13.66 5.77 4.01
N CYS A 124 -14.42 4.80 4.50
CA CYS A 124 -15.66 4.34 3.87
C CYS A 124 -16.66 5.48 3.73
N MET A 125 -16.89 6.26 4.78
CA MET A 125 -17.79 7.42 4.75
C MET A 125 -17.36 8.49 3.75
N LYS A 126 -16.05 8.72 3.59
CA LYS A 126 -15.54 9.63 2.58
C LYS A 126 -15.77 9.10 1.16
N LEU A 127 -15.50 7.82 0.93
CA LEU A 127 -15.70 7.18 -0.38
C LEU A 127 -17.17 7.13 -0.78
N LEU A 128 -18.07 6.83 0.16
CA LEU A 128 -19.52 6.78 -0.10
C LEU A 128 -20.11 8.13 -0.52
N LYS A 129 -19.51 9.25 -0.07
CA LYS A 129 -19.90 10.60 -0.49
C LYS A 129 -19.40 10.98 -1.88
N THR A 130 -18.46 10.23 -2.46
CA THR A 130 -17.89 10.51 -3.77
C THR A 130 -18.52 9.62 -4.85
N LYS A 131 -18.52 10.09 -6.10
CA LYS A 131 -18.84 9.24 -7.24
C LYS A 131 -17.60 8.43 -7.61
N ILE A 132 -17.71 7.11 -7.52
CA ILE A 132 -16.65 6.21 -8.00
C ILE A 132 -16.63 6.29 -9.51
N LYS A 133 -15.50 6.72 -10.08
CA LYS A 133 -15.30 6.79 -11.52
C LYS A 133 -14.38 5.65 -11.94
N PRO A 134 -14.87 4.65 -12.68
CA PRO A 134 -14.02 3.59 -13.19
C PRO A 134 -12.96 4.15 -14.14
N ASN A 135 -11.79 3.56 -14.11
CA ASN A 135 -10.72 3.85 -15.06
C ASN A 135 -9.85 2.59 -15.25
N LYS A 136 -9.06 2.57 -16.31
CA LYS A 136 -8.23 1.42 -16.70
C LYS A 136 -7.14 1.02 -15.71
N SER A 137 -6.99 1.71 -14.59
CA SER A 137 -6.05 1.29 -13.54
C SER A 137 -6.60 0.17 -12.65
N PHE A 138 -7.93 -0.01 -12.60
CA PHE A 138 -8.57 -1.04 -11.79
C PHE A 138 -9.79 -1.71 -12.44
N VAL A 139 -10.33 -1.16 -13.54
CA VAL A 139 -11.43 -1.76 -14.32
C VAL A 139 -10.96 -1.96 -15.75
N ASP A 140 -10.83 -3.22 -16.17
CA ASP A 140 -10.41 -3.57 -17.54
C ASP A 140 -10.85 -5.01 -17.85
N ASN A 141 -11.95 -5.17 -18.58
CA ASN A 141 -12.51 -6.46 -18.94
C ASN A 141 -11.52 -7.35 -19.70
N SER A 142 -10.62 -6.77 -20.47
CA SER A 142 -9.62 -7.53 -21.23
C SER A 142 -8.55 -8.20 -20.37
N LYS A 143 -8.46 -7.83 -19.10
CA LYS A 143 -7.50 -8.35 -18.11
C LYS A 143 -8.16 -9.23 -17.04
N VAL A 144 -9.39 -9.58 -17.23
CA VAL A 144 -10.15 -10.52 -16.39
C VAL A 144 -10.51 -11.72 -17.26
N SER A 145 -10.02 -12.90 -16.87
CA SER A 145 -10.38 -14.17 -17.53
C SER A 145 -11.64 -14.74 -16.89
N ASP A 146 -11.48 -15.64 -15.92
CA ASP A 146 -12.59 -16.31 -15.26
C ASP A 146 -13.08 -15.57 -14.00
N HIS A 147 -12.14 -14.97 -13.27
CA HIS A 147 -12.40 -14.28 -12.01
C HIS A 147 -11.69 -12.93 -11.96
N HIS A 148 -12.38 -11.90 -11.48
CA HIS A 148 -11.81 -10.60 -11.22
C HIS A 148 -10.90 -10.59 -9.97
N ALA A 149 -10.25 -9.46 -9.70
CA ALA A 149 -9.42 -9.26 -8.53
C ALA A 149 -10.14 -9.59 -7.21
N ILE A 150 -9.36 -9.90 -6.19
CA ILE A 150 -9.84 -10.17 -4.83
C ILE A 150 -10.28 -8.85 -4.20
N ILE A 151 -11.56 -8.78 -3.85
CA ILE A 151 -12.19 -7.64 -3.18
C ILE A 151 -13.24 -8.14 -2.17
N PRO A 152 -13.69 -7.30 -1.23
CA PRO A 152 -14.84 -7.61 -0.39
C PRO A 152 -16.11 -7.82 -1.21
N THR A 153 -17.02 -8.63 -0.68
CA THR A 153 -18.38 -8.79 -1.22
C THR A 153 -19.33 -7.74 -0.64
N GLU A 154 -20.61 -7.84 -0.95
CA GLU A 154 -21.68 -7.03 -0.36
C GLU A 154 -22.12 -7.52 1.02
N GLU A 155 -21.60 -8.67 1.46
CA GLU A 155 -21.90 -9.23 2.79
C GLU A 155 -21.24 -8.41 3.89
N ARG A 156 -22.03 -8.09 4.90
CA ARG A 156 -21.57 -7.24 6.00
C ARG A 156 -20.52 -7.95 6.85
N VAL A 157 -19.39 -7.30 7.04
CA VAL A 157 -18.30 -7.82 7.86
C VAL A 157 -18.58 -7.55 9.35
N PHE A 158 -18.66 -8.62 10.14
CA PHE A 158 -18.71 -8.56 11.61
C PHE A 158 -17.37 -9.03 12.17
N LEU A 159 -16.56 -8.08 12.66
CA LEU A 159 -15.22 -8.40 13.17
C LEU A 159 -15.23 -9.39 14.34
N GLY A 160 -16.33 -9.46 15.11
CA GLY A 160 -16.49 -10.40 16.20
C GLY A 160 -16.54 -11.87 15.76
N ASP A 161 -16.99 -12.12 14.55
CA ASP A 161 -17.12 -13.48 13.98
C ASP A 161 -15.82 -13.98 13.33
N LEU A 162 -14.86 -13.08 13.15
CA LEU A 162 -13.58 -13.38 12.51
C LEU A 162 -12.50 -13.67 13.56
N SER A 163 -11.69 -14.69 13.32
CA SER A 163 -10.47 -14.93 14.08
C SER A 163 -9.44 -13.79 13.87
N ASP A 164 -8.44 -13.71 14.74
CA ASP A 164 -7.38 -12.69 14.64
C ASP A 164 -6.63 -12.75 13.31
N LYS A 165 -6.46 -13.95 12.74
CA LYS A 165 -5.79 -14.13 11.45
C LYS A 165 -6.68 -13.69 10.28
N GLU A 166 -7.96 -13.96 10.35
CA GLU A 166 -8.95 -13.54 9.34
C GLU A 166 -9.12 -12.02 9.32
N ARG A 167 -9.08 -11.37 10.50
CA ARG A 167 -9.12 -9.89 10.59
C ARG A 167 -7.91 -9.21 9.98
N LYS A 168 -6.76 -9.88 9.92
CA LYS A 168 -5.51 -9.32 9.39
C LYS A 168 -5.40 -9.43 7.87
N ILE A 169 -6.09 -10.37 7.26
CA ILE A 169 -6.19 -10.53 5.80
C ILE A 169 -7.33 -9.67 5.27
#